data_a6fc01d94d7ccafbabcc56da6dc3936f
#
_entry.id   a6fc01d94d7ccafbabcc56da6dc3936f
#
_cell.length_a   1.000
_cell.length_b   1.000
_cell.length_c   1.000
_cell.angle_alpha   90.00
_cell.angle_beta   90.00
_cell.angle_gamma   90.00
#
_symmetry.space_group_name_H-M   'P 1'
#
loop_
_entity.id
_entity.type
_entity.pdbx_description
1 polymer ?
#
loop_
_entity_poly.entity_id
_entity_poly.type
_entity_poly.pdbx_seq_one_letter_code
_entity_poly.pdbx_strand_id
1 'polypeptide(L)'
;MNRRAFLAALPALALPALLPGALLAHPHEALTRDRQGAVEQQVMAAREAIRAAVAAKDAARLRALYAADFTHTHTSGKVDGRDARIVSLLAGEPTIELARVEELTVRVPHADTAILTGRGPVQRSDGAGARDVRWMQVYVRADGDWRLAASQATGLSPTT
;
A
#
# COMPACT_ATOMS: atom_id res chain seq x y z
N MET A 1 20.04 56.26 63.92
CA MET A 1 19.48 54.90 63.73
C MET A 1 19.36 54.67 62.22
N ASN A 2 20.38 54.02 61.62
CA ASN A 2 20.44 53.78 60.16
C ASN A 2 19.93 52.38 59.84
N ARG A 3 18.84 52.29 59.13
CA ARG A 3 18.36 51.02 58.54
C ARG A 3 18.92 50.92 57.10
N ARG A 4 19.93 50.10 56.90
CA ARG A 4 20.42 49.69 55.57
C ARG A 4 19.52 48.58 55.06
N ALA A 5 18.81 48.85 53.96
CA ALA A 5 18.09 47.82 53.20
C ALA A 5 19.04 47.06 52.30
N PHE A 6 19.16 45.74 52.50
CA PHE A 6 19.82 44.85 51.59
C PHE A 6 18.90 44.46 50.45
N LEU A 7 19.18 44.92 49.23
CA LEU A 7 18.59 44.36 48.02
C LEU A 7 19.34 43.09 47.67
N ALA A 8 18.67 41.96 47.79
CA ALA A 8 19.14 40.70 47.25
C ALA A 8 18.81 40.62 45.75
N ALA A 9 19.83 40.55 44.90
CA ALA A 9 19.67 40.30 43.47
C ALA A 9 19.42 38.81 43.25
N LEU A 10 18.29 38.49 42.62
CA LEU A 10 17.95 37.13 42.14
C LEU A 10 18.71 36.88 40.84
N PRO A 11 19.35 35.68 40.66
CA PRO A 11 19.94 35.31 39.37
C PRO A 11 18.86 34.99 38.34
N ALA A 12 18.97 35.59 37.17
CA ALA A 12 18.13 35.30 36.01
C ALA A 12 18.41 33.88 35.51
N LEU A 13 17.45 32.99 35.62
CA LEU A 13 17.49 31.70 34.96
C LEU A 13 17.34 31.92 33.45
N ALA A 14 18.38 31.68 32.70
CA ALA A 14 18.35 31.62 31.26
C ALA A 14 17.65 30.30 30.85
N LEU A 15 16.45 30.37 30.26
CA LEU A 15 15.82 29.25 29.58
C LEU A 15 16.65 28.87 28.33
N PRO A 16 16.95 27.59 28.10
CA PRO A 16 17.58 27.19 26.84
C PRO A 16 16.55 27.41 25.71
N ALA A 17 16.94 28.15 24.69
CA ALA A 17 16.18 28.30 23.46
C ALA A 17 16.03 26.91 22.80
N LEU A 18 14.79 26.40 22.74
CA LEU A 18 14.43 25.27 21.89
C LEU A 18 14.68 25.68 20.44
N LEU A 19 15.77 25.21 19.87
CA LEU A 19 15.96 25.25 18.42
C LEU A 19 14.83 24.46 17.76
N PRO A 20 14.14 25.04 16.76
CA PRO A 20 13.18 24.27 15.99
C PRO A 20 13.92 23.09 15.38
N GLY A 21 13.48 21.86 15.74
CA GLY A 21 14.04 20.64 15.19
C GLY A 21 14.00 20.72 13.67
N ALA A 22 15.17 20.73 13.04
CA ALA A 22 15.26 20.54 11.61
C ALA A 22 14.55 19.23 11.29
N LEU A 23 13.40 19.29 10.61
CA LEU A 23 12.86 18.15 9.92
C LEU A 23 13.96 17.67 8.98
N LEU A 24 14.64 16.58 9.36
CA LEU A 24 15.51 15.86 8.46
C LEU A 24 14.61 15.30 7.35
N ALA A 25 14.42 16.07 6.29
CA ALA A 25 13.94 15.55 5.03
C ALA A 25 14.96 14.48 4.64
N HIS A 26 14.59 13.20 4.80
CA HIS A 26 15.38 12.12 4.28
C HIS A 26 15.48 12.36 2.77
N PRO A 27 16.67 12.54 2.19
CA PRO A 27 16.78 12.66 0.75
C PRO A 27 16.18 11.39 0.15
N HIS A 28 15.14 11.54 -0.67
CA HIS A 28 14.65 10.46 -1.51
C HIS A 28 15.77 10.16 -2.51
N GLU A 29 16.64 9.23 -2.13
CA GLU A 29 17.65 8.74 -3.05
C GLU A 29 16.92 8.04 -4.19
N ALA A 30 16.98 8.64 -5.37
CA ALA A 30 16.34 8.07 -6.55
C ALA A 30 16.92 6.68 -6.80
N LEU A 31 16.05 5.68 -6.86
CA LEU A 31 16.46 4.31 -7.15
C LEU A 31 17.17 4.25 -8.51
N THR A 32 18.28 3.54 -8.58
CA THR A 32 18.92 3.23 -9.86
C THR A 32 17.98 2.37 -10.70
N ARG A 33 18.14 2.39 -12.04
CA ARG A 33 17.33 1.56 -12.95
C ARG A 33 17.40 0.07 -12.62
N ASP A 34 18.58 -0.42 -12.23
CA ASP A 34 18.76 -1.84 -11.87
C ASP A 34 17.99 -2.20 -10.61
N ARG A 35 18.00 -1.32 -9.60
CA ARG A 35 17.21 -1.51 -8.38
C ARG A 35 15.71 -1.44 -8.65
N GLN A 36 15.26 -0.53 -9.51
CA GLN A 36 13.85 -0.47 -9.93
C GLN A 36 13.43 -1.76 -10.61
N GLY A 37 14.20 -2.26 -11.58
CA GLY A 37 13.92 -3.52 -12.26
C GLY A 37 13.88 -4.73 -11.32
N ALA A 38 14.77 -4.78 -10.33
CA ALA A 38 14.76 -5.83 -9.32
C ALA A 38 13.49 -5.78 -8.45
N VAL A 39 13.05 -4.60 -8.04
CA VAL A 39 11.81 -4.41 -7.29
C VAL A 39 10.58 -4.79 -8.12
N GLU A 40 10.53 -4.38 -9.38
CA GLU A 40 9.45 -4.76 -10.29
C GLU A 40 9.29 -6.27 -10.40
N GLN A 41 10.40 -7.00 -10.58
CA GLN A 41 10.38 -8.47 -10.63
C GLN A 41 9.89 -9.09 -9.32
N GLN A 42 10.32 -8.59 -8.16
CA GLN A 42 9.89 -9.07 -6.86
C GLN A 42 8.39 -8.84 -6.61
N VAL A 43 7.87 -7.69 -7.00
CA VAL A 43 6.44 -7.37 -6.88
C VAL A 43 5.59 -8.23 -7.80
N MET A 44 6.06 -8.48 -9.03
CA MET A 44 5.40 -9.40 -9.94
C MET A 44 5.40 -10.83 -9.40
N ALA A 45 6.49 -11.27 -8.77
CA ALA A 45 6.55 -12.57 -8.10
C ALA A 45 5.58 -12.66 -6.91
N ALA A 46 5.45 -11.58 -6.10
CA ALA A 46 4.49 -11.52 -5.01
C ALA A 46 3.03 -11.59 -5.52
N ARG A 47 2.73 -10.90 -6.63
CA ARG A 47 1.42 -11.00 -7.30
C ARG A 47 1.13 -12.42 -7.77
N GLU A 48 2.09 -13.08 -8.39
CA GLU A 48 1.91 -14.46 -8.83
C GLU A 48 1.78 -15.44 -7.65
N ALA A 49 2.48 -15.20 -6.53
CA ALA A 49 2.32 -15.98 -5.32
C ALA A 49 0.89 -15.89 -4.75
N ILE A 50 0.21 -14.74 -4.86
CA ILE A 50 -1.23 -14.61 -4.49
C ILE A 50 -2.07 -15.52 -5.39
N ARG A 51 -1.84 -15.52 -6.70
CA ARG A 51 -2.59 -16.36 -7.65
C ARG A 51 -2.39 -17.84 -7.35
N ALA A 52 -1.15 -18.26 -7.11
CA ALA A 52 -0.80 -19.62 -6.74
C ALA A 52 -1.45 -20.05 -5.41
N ALA A 53 -1.45 -19.18 -4.41
CA ALA A 53 -2.09 -19.44 -3.12
C ALA A 53 -3.62 -19.57 -3.24
N VAL A 54 -4.27 -18.78 -4.11
CA VAL A 54 -5.71 -18.93 -4.42
C VAL A 54 -5.97 -20.26 -5.10
N ALA A 55 -5.18 -20.64 -6.10
CA ALA A 55 -5.33 -21.92 -6.80
C ALA A 55 -5.15 -23.11 -5.85
N ALA A 56 -4.23 -23.02 -4.90
CA ALA A 56 -4.00 -24.03 -3.85
C ALA A 56 -5.02 -23.96 -2.69
N LYS A 57 -5.90 -22.96 -2.66
CA LYS A 57 -6.82 -22.64 -1.53
C LYS A 57 -6.08 -22.47 -0.19
N ASP A 58 -4.86 -21.95 -0.23
CA ASP A 58 -4.00 -21.75 0.93
C ASP A 58 -4.29 -20.41 1.63
N ALA A 59 -5.22 -20.43 2.58
CA ALA A 59 -5.60 -19.26 3.36
C ALA A 59 -4.45 -18.73 4.23
N ALA A 60 -3.58 -19.59 4.73
CA ALA A 60 -2.44 -19.18 5.57
C ALA A 60 -1.42 -18.41 4.73
N ARG A 61 -1.10 -18.92 3.54
CA ARG A 61 -0.22 -18.23 2.60
C ARG A 61 -0.80 -16.90 2.13
N LEU A 62 -2.10 -16.84 1.84
CA LEU A 62 -2.77 -15.58 1.51
C LEU A 62 -2.63 -14.55 2.62
N ARG A 63 -2.87 -14.93 3.89
CA ARG A 63 -2.67 -14.02 5.03
C ARG A 63 -1.25 -13.47 5.14
N ALA A 64 -0.23 -14.26 4.77
CA ALA A 64 1.15 -13.82 4.76
C ALA A 64 1.47 -12.85 3.61
N LEU A 65 0.77 -12.97 2.48
CA LEU A 65 0.97 -12.13 1.28
C LEU A 65 0.21 -10.81 1.32
N TYR A 66 -0.71 -10.64 2.26
CA TYR A 66 -1.46 -9.39 2.48
C TYR A 66 -0.97 -8.70 3.75
N ALA A 67 -0.87 -7.37 3.74
CA ALA A 67 -0.63 -6.60 4.95
C ALA A 67 -1.79 -6.78 5.95
N ALA A 68 -1.51 -6.66 7.24
CA ALA A 68 -2.50 -6.88 8.29
C ALA A 68 -3.68 -5.90 8.22
N ASP A 69 -3.39 -4.67 7.81
CA ASP A 69 -4.30 -3.54 7.64
C ASP A 69 -4.75 -3.34 6.18
N PHE A 70 -4.58 -4.35 5.34
CA PHE A 70 -4.99 -4.32 3.94
C PHE A 70 -6.43 -3.86 3.77
N THR A 71 -6.67 -3.06 2.72
CA THR A 71 -8.00 -2.66 2.27
C THR A 71 -8.17 -2.83 0.77
N HIS A 72 -9.39 -3.24 0.37
CA HIS A 72 -9.82 -3.24 -1.02
C HIS A 72 -11.06 -2.38 -1.20
N THR A 73 -10.99 -1.36 -2.05
CA THR A 73 -12.16 -0.59 -2.47
C THR A 73 -12.72 -1.15 -3.77
N HIS A 74 -13.94 -1.64 -3.71
CA HIS A 74 -14.67 -2.16 -4.86
C HIS A 74 -15.18 -1.04 -5.77
N THR A 75 -15.56 -1.40 -6.99
CA THR A 75 -16.19 -0.47 -7.95
C THR A 75 -17.52 0.10 -7.45
N SER A 76 -18.15 -0.51 -6.47
CA SER A 76 -19.36 -0.03 -5.79
C SER A 76 -19.08 0.96 -4.65
N GLY A 77 -17.81 1.17 -4.30
CA GLY A 77 -17.42 1.93 -3.12
C GLY A 77 -17.36 1.11 -1.82
N LYS A 78 -17.81 -0.15 -1.81
CA LYS A 78 -17.64 -1.04 -0.65
C LYS A 78 -16.16 -1.22 -0.35
N VAL A 79 -15.79 -1.27 0.93
CA VAL A 79 -14.43 -1.54 1.37
C VAL A 79 -14.38 -2.85 2.14
N ASP A 80 -13.49 -3.74 1.73
CA ASP A 80 -13.18 -4.98 2.42
C ASP A 80 -11.80 -4.93 3.04
N GLY A 81 -11.66 -5.46 4.25
CA GLY A 81 -10.36 -5.74 4.87
C GLY A 81 -9.78 -7.08 4.40
N ARG A 82 -8.57 -7.40 4.89
CA ARG A 82 -7.80 -8.58 4.50
C ARG A 82 -8.59 -9.89 4.56
N ASP A 83 -9.22 -10.19 5.69
CA ASP A 83 -9.87 -11.49 5.86
C ASP A 83 -11.12 -11.63 4.99
N ALA A 84 -11.93 -10.58 4.84
CA ALA A 84 -13.05 -10.56 3.91
C ALA A 84 -12.59 -10.78 2.46
N ARG A 85 -11.48 -10.12 2.06
CA ARG A 85 -10.91 -10.30 0.71
C ARG A 85 -10.43 -11.72 0.47
N ILE A 86 -9.77 -12.35 1.44
CA ILE A 86 -9.33 -13.75 1.35
C ILE A 86 -10.53 -14.69 1.23
N VAL A 87 -11.60 -14.47 1.98
CA VAL A 87 -12.83 -15.26 1.85
C VAL A 87 -13.39 -15.19 0.43
N SER A 88 -13.51 -13.98 -0.15
CA SER A 88 -13.97 -13.79 -1.53
C SER A 88 -13.09 -14.52 -2.56
N LEU A 89 -11.75 -14.43 -2.40
CA LEU A 89 -10.81 -15.13 -3.28
C LEU A 89 -10.99 -16.65 -3.23
N LEU A 90 -11.10 -17.21 -2.03
CA LEU A 90 -11.24 -18.66 -1.82
C LEU A 90 -12.64 -19.19 -2.24
N ALA A 91 -13.65 -18.32 -2.18
CA ALA A 91 -14.99 -18.61 -2.72
C ALA A 91 -15.05 -18.59 -4.25
N GLY A 92 -13.99 -18.15 -4.91
CA GLY A 92 -13.93 -18.04 -6.38
C GLY A 92 -14.72 -16.85 -6.92
N GLU A 93 -14.95 -15.82 -6.09
CA GLU A 93 -15.56 -14.58 -6.56
C GLU A 93 -14.67 -13.87 -7.60
N PRO A 94 -15.27 -13.19 -8.58
CA PRO A 94 -14.53 -12.43 -9.57
C PRO A 94 -13.71 -11.33 -8.91
N THR A 95 -12.39 -11.38 -9.06
CA THR A 95 -11.46 -10.45 -8.41
C THR A 95 -10.38 -9.97 -9.36
N ILE A 96 -9.84 -8.78 -9.07
CA ILE A 96 -8.76 -8.19 -9.88
C ILE A 96 -7.44 -8.96 -9.75
N GLU A 97 -7.23 -9.69 -8.68
CA GLU A 97 -6.04 -10.54 -8.48
C GLU A 97 -5.99 -11.67 -9.51
N LEU A 98 -7.14 -12.20 -9.88
CA LEU A 98 -7.30 -13.32 -10.82
C LEU A 98 -7.64 -12.86 -12.25
N ALA A 99 -7.95 -11.60 -12.44
CA ALA A 99 -8.33 -11.06 -13.73
C ALA A 99 -7.24 -11.24 -14.79
N ARG A 100 -7.65 -11.46 -16.05
CA ARG A 100 -6.75 -11.32 -17.18
C ARG A 100 -6.26 -9.87 -17.26
N VAL A 101 -4.98 -9.68 -17.46
CA VAL A 101 -4.38 -8.35 -17.55
C VAL A 101 -4.13 -8.01 -19.01
N GLU A 102 -4.58 -6.84 -19.45
CA GLU A 102 -4.36 -6.31 -20.78
C GLU A 102 -3.33 -5.19 -20.80
N GLU A 103 -3.37 -4.35 -19.77
CA GLU A 103 -2.40 -3.29 -19.53
C GLU A 103 -1.84 -3.46 -18.11
N LEU A 104 -0.52 -3.45 -17.95
CA LEU A 104 0.12 -3.54 -16.65
C LEU A 104 1.30 -2.59 -16.58
N THR A 105 1.35 -1.81 -15.51
CA THR A 105 2.48 -0.92 -15.23
C THR A 105 2.87 -1.03 -13.77
N VAL A 106 4.18 -1.12 -13.52
CA VAL A 106 4.74 -1.07 -12.17
C VAL A 106 5.51 0.24 -12.02
N ARG A 107 5.25 0.97 -10.95
CA ARG A 107 6.01 2.15 -10.54
C ARG A 107 6.64 1.88 -9.19
N VAL A 108 7.89 2.23 -9.03
CA VAL A 108 8.65 2.02 -7.78
C VAL A 108 9.04 3.39 -7.21
N PRO A 109 8.15 4.05 -6.45
CA PRO A 109 8.43 5.35 -5.86
C PRO A 109 9.48 5.28 -4.75
N HIS A 110 9.63 4.13 -4.10
CA HIS A 110 10.58 3.89 -3.01
C HIS A 110 11.05 2.42 -3.03
N ALA A 111 12.21 2.13 -2.42
CA ALA A 111 12.78 0.77 -2.37
C ALA A 111 11.83 -0.28 -1.75
N ASP A 112 10.96 0.17 -0.85
CA ASP A 112 10.04 -0.68 -0.10
C ASP A 112 8.56 -0.41 -0.45
N THR A 113 8.30 0.29 -1.56
CA THR A 113 6.94 0.59 -2.02
C THR A 113 6.85 0.49 -3.53
N ALA A 114 5.87 -0.26 -4.01
CA ALA A 114 5.56 -0.35 -5.43
C ALA A 114 4.06 -0.14 -5.67
N ILE A 115 3.75 0.52 -6.77
CA ILE A 115 2.38 0.77 -7.23
C ILE A 115 2.20 0.05 -8.55
N LEU A 116 1.29 -0.91 -8.55
CA LEU A 116 0.90 -1.67 -9.71
C LEU A 116 -0.42 -1.12 -10.23
N THR A 117 -0.49 -0.76 -11.49
CA THR A 117 -1.75 -0.40 -12.15
C THR A 117 -2.02 -1.35 -13.30
N GLY A 118 -3.29 -1.73 -13.47
CA GLY A 118 -3.67 -2.65 -14.51
C GLY A 118 -5.06 -2.35 -15.06
N ARG A 119 -5.35 -2.93 -16.22
CA ARG A 119 -6.66 -2.95 -16.86
C ARG A 119 -6.95 -4.35 -17.37
N GLY A 120 -8.23 -4.71 -17.38
CA GLY A 120 -8.72 -5.92 -18.01
C GLY A 120 -10.14 -6.27 -17.60
N PRO A 121 -10.72 -7.28 -18.24
CA PRO A 121 -12.08 -7.71 -17.94
C PRO A 121 -12.14 -8.46 -16.59
N VAL A 122 -13.13 -8.13 -15.80
CA VAL A 122 -13.52 -8.87 -14.59
C VAL A 122 -14.96 -9.32 -14.75
N GLN A 123 -15.21 -10.61 -14.50
CA GLN A 123 -16.56 -11.16 -14.51
C GLN A 123 -17.44 -10.45 -13.48
N ARG A 124 -18.68 -10.27 -13.79
CA ARG A 124 -19.65 -9.70 -12.86
C ARG A 124 -20.23 -10.79 -11.98
N SER A 125 -20.41 -10.53 -10.71
CA SER A 125 -21.01 -11.47 -9.76
C SER A 125 -22.50 -11.76 -10.02
N ASP A 126 -23.18 -10.85 -10.76
CA ASP A 126 -24.57 -11.01 -11.16
C ASP A 126 -24.76 -11.85 -12.44
N GLY A 127 -23.69 -12.39 -13.00
CA GLY A 127 -23.74 -13.20 -14.22
C GLY A 127 -23.95 -12.41 -15.52
N ALA A 128 -24.01 -11.08 -15.48
CA ALA A 128 -24.21 -10.23 -16.66
C ALA A 128 -22.96 -10.07 -17.54
N GLY A 129 -22.06 -11.05 -17.52
CA GLY A 129 -20.83 -11.07 -18.30
C GLY A 129 -19.66 -10.34 -17.63
N ALA A 130 -18.66 -9.99 -18.43
CA ALA A 130 -17.50 -9.24 -17.97
C ALA A 130 -17.70 -7.75 -18.18
N ARG A 131 -17.05 -6.95 -17.33
CA ARG A 131 -16.86 -5.52 -17.56
C ARG A 131 -15.38 -5.18 -17.46
N ASP A 132 -14.95 -4.21 -18.21
CA ASP A 132 -13.60 -3.67 -18.08
C ASP A 132 -13.48 -2.89 -16.78
N VAL A 133 -12.40 -3.15 -16.08
CA VAL A 133 -12.00 -2.43 -14.88
C VAL A 133 -10.56 -1.96 -15.01
N ARG A 134 -10.29 -0.81 -14.44
CA ARG A 134 -8.93 -0.34 -14.14
C ARG A 134 -8.72 -0.46 -12.64
N TRP A 135 -7.55 -0.93 -12.25
CA TRP A 135 -7.24 -1.09 -10.83
C TRP A 135 -5.86 -0.56 -10.48
N MET A 136 -5.70 -0.32 -9.19
CA MET A 136 -4.42 0.00 -8.58
C MET A 136 -4.19 -0.93 -7.38
N GLN A 137 -2.97 -1.39 -7.22
CA GLN A 137 -2.50 -2.17 -6.09
C GLN A 137 -1.25 -1.53 -5.53
N VAL A 138 -1.17 -1.41 -4.21
CA VAL A 138 0.02 -0.91 -3.50
C VAL A 138 0.65 -2.08 -2.76
N TYR A 139 1.90 -2.34 -3.09
CA TYR A 139 2.72 -3.33 -2.40
C TYR A 139 3.71 -2.61 -1.50
N VAL A 140 3.91 -3.14 -0.30
CA VAL A 140 4.90 -2.66 0.66
C VAL A 140 5.80 -3.82 1.08
N ARG A 141 7.08 -3.51 1.31
CA ARG A 141 8.01 -4.49 1.88
C ARG A 141 7.95 -4.39 3.40
N ALA A 142 7.65 -5.50 4.06
CA ALA A 142 7.64 -5.62 5.51
C ALA A 142 8.34 -6.93 5.90
N ASP A 143 9.30 -6.86 6.83
CA ASP A 143 10.11 -8.00 7.27
C ASP A 143 10.84 -8.73 6.13
N GLY A 144 11.25 -7.98 5.10
CA GLY A 144 11.93 -8.51 3.91
C GLY A 144 10.98 -9.01 2.81
N ASP A 145 9.70 -9.22 3.08
CA ASP A 145 8.70 -9.74 2.13
C ASP A 145 7.81 -8.64 1.56
N TRP A 146 7.42 -8.79 0.29
CA TRP A 146 6.43 -7.94 -0.34
C TRP A 146 5.02 -8.39 0.00
N ARG A 147 4.22 -7.45 0.51
CA ARG A 147 2.81 -7.67 0.88
C ARG A 147 1.91 -6.68 0.16
N LEU A 148 0.74 -7.16 -0.29
CA LEU A 148 -0.29 -6.28 -0.83
C LEU A 148 -0.94 -5.51 0.32
N ALA A 149 -0.79 -4.17 0.32
CA ALA A 149 -1.26 -3.30 1.40
C ALA A 149 -2.60 -2.62 1.07
N ALA A 150 -2.82 -2.29 -0.21
CA ALA A 150 -4.08 -1.70 -0.64
C ALA A 150 -4.40 -2.07 -2.08
N SER A 151 -5.69 -2.13 -2.40
CA SER A 151 -6.15 -2.24 -3.78
C SER A 151 -7.45 -1.49 -4.01
N GLN A 152 -7.64 -1.05 -5.24
CA GLN A 152 -8.85 -0.36 -5.67
C GLN A 152 -9.19 -0.74 -7.11
N ALA A 153 -10.47 -0.87 -7.40
CA ALA A 153 -10.97 -1.09 -8.75
C ALA A 153 -11.98 -0.01 -9.15
N THR A 154 -11.93 0.42 -10.40
CA THR A 154 -12.87 1.36 -11.03
C THR A 154 -13.44 0.72 -12.29
N GLY A 155 -14.75 0.68 -12.40
CA GLY A 155 -15.41 0.23 -13.63
C GLY A 155 -15.22 1.24 -14.74
N LEU A 156 -14.91 0.76 -15.94
CA LEU A 156 -14.84 1.59 -17.12
C LEU A 156 -16.19 1.61 -17.83
N SER A 157 -16.63 2.79 -18.27
CA SER A 157 -17.77 2.91 -19.16
C SER A 157 -17.40 2.38 -20.55
N PRO A 158 -18.32 1.76 -21.30
CA PRO A 158 -18.07 1.44 -22.70
C PRO A 158 -17.64 2.71 -23.45
N THR A 159 -16.58 2.60 -24.23
CA THR A 159 -16.21 3.69 -25.15
C THR A 159 -17.27 3.76 -26.24
N THR A 160 -18.00 4.85 -26.30
CA THR A 160 -18.96 5.17 -27.38
C THR A 160 -18.24 5.45 -28.66
#